data_c000c1649e8f042ad75881853aa1182d
#
_entry.id   c000c1649e8f042ad75881853aa1182d
#
_cell.length_a   1.000
_cell.length_b   1.000
_cell.length_c   1.000
_cell.angle_alpha   90.00
_cell.angle_beta   90.00
_cell.angle_gamma   90.00
#
_symmetry.space_group_name_H-M   'P 1'
#
loop_
_entity.id
_entity.type
_entity.pdbx_description
1 polymer ?
#
loop_
_entity_poly.entity_id
_entity_poly.type
_entity_poly.pdbx_seq_one_letter_code
_entity_poly.pdbx_strand_id
1 'polypeptide(L)'
;MSVILFRKQRDTEEELGYAESHCHTVKYRTECPPGSLVYGRYSVMPYYRELDEELRIRGSRLINTYGQHKYIADFDYYYDVAEYTFESWFDLSMTRYNGPFIVKGQTNSRKHLWSTAMYAEDKRRAVEIARDLRNDGLIGDQRPVFRKYEPLKTLEIGVNGVPFANEWRLFYLGTKRISQ
;
A
#
# COMPACT_ATOMS: atom_id res chain seq x y z
N MET A 1 12.78 -11.02 21.84
CA MET A 1 11.51 -11.73 21.61
C MET A 1 10.85 -11.11 20.38
N SER A 2 10.09 -11.90 19.58
CA SER A 2 9.32 -11.38 18.45
C SER A 2 7.86 -11.24 18.84
N VAL A 3 7.22 -10.13 18.41
CA VAL A 3 5.84 -9.79 18.75
C VAL A 3 5.12 -9.32 17.51
N ILE A 4 3.88 -9.74 17.33
CA ILE A 4 2.98 -9.22 16.29
C ILE A 4 2.09 -8.15 16.92
N LEU A 5 2.21 -6.92 16.45
CA LEU A 5 1.30 -5.84 16.78
C LEU A 5 0.14 -5.89 15.78
N PHE A 6 -0.97 -6.47 16.20
CA PHE A 6 -2.11 -6.80 15.34
C PHE A 6 -3.32 -5.95 15.69
N ARG A 7 -3.77 -5.14 14.74
CA ARG A 7 -5.01 -4.38 14.88
C ARG A 7 -6.13 -5.10 14.14
N LYS A 8 -7.06 -5.69 14.90
CA LYS A 8 -8.22 -6.40 14.35
C LYS A 8 -9.06 -5.48 13.45
N GLN A 9 -9.44 -5.99 12.29
CA GLN A 9 -10.42 -5.42 11.36
C GLN A 9 -11.54 -6.44 11.15
N ARG A 10 -12.65 -6.04 10.53
CA ARG A 10 -13.86 -6.89 10.38
C ARG A 10 -13.60 -8.23 9.70
N ASP A 11 -12.66 -8.27 8.78
CA ASP A 11 -12.34 -9.41 7.89
C ASP A 11 -11.00 -10.08 8.21
N THR A 12 -10.43 -9.82 9.39
CA THR A 12 -9.12 -10.37 9.79
C THR A 12 -9.21 -11.32 10.99
N GLU A 13 -10.39 -11.88 11.29
CA GLU A 13 -10.60 -12.73 12.48
C GLU A 13 -9.85 -14.06 12.38
N GLU A 14 -9.90 -14.72 11.23
CA GLU A 14 -9.18 -15.98 11.01
C GLU A 14 -7.65 -15.78 11.08
N GLU A 15 -7.16 -14.71 10.47
CA GLU A 15 -5.74 -14.36 10.49
C GLU A 15 -5.27 -14.05 11.92
N LEU A 16 -6.08 -13.32 12.69
CA LEU A 16 -5.77 -13.04 14.10
C LEU A 16 -5.72 -14.33 14.92
N GLY A 17 -6.72 -15.21 14.79
CA GLY A 17 -6.74 -16.48 15.48
C GLY A 17 -5.53 -17.37 15.16
N TYR A 18 -5.10 -17.39 13.90
CA TYR A 18 -3.87 -18.06 13.50
C TYR A 18 -2.63 -17.41 14.12
N ALA A 19 -2.55 -16.07 14.09
CA ALA A 19 -1.43 -15.36 14.68
C ALA A 19 -1.32 -15.58 16.19
N GLU A 20 -2.44 -15.54 16.92
CA GLU A 20 -2.50 -15.78 18.38
C GLU A 20 -2.10 -17.20 18.76
N SER A 21 -2.39 -18.20 17.91
CA SER A 21 -2.04 -19.60 18.18
C SER A 21 -0.55 -19.93 17.93
N HIS A 22 0.18 -19.09 17.18
CA HIS A 22 1.56 -19.36 16.77
C HIS A 22 2.57 -18.32 17.25
N CYS A 23 2.12 -17.12 17.61
CA CYS A 23 2.97 -15.99 17.92
C CYS A 23 2.48 -15.22 19.14
N HIS A 24 3.39 -14.53 19.81
CA HIS A 24 3.00 -13.53 20.79
C HIS A 24 2.36 -12.34 20.07
N THR A 25 1.07 -12.15 20.24
CA THR A 25 0.28 -11.12 19.58
C THR A 25 -0.21 -10.09 20.59
N VAL A 26 -0.10 -8.82 20.27
CA VAL A 26 -0.57 -7.70 21.09
C VAL A 26 -1.42 -6.75 20.25
N LYS A 27 -2.37 -6.08 20.91
CA LYS A 27 -3.29 -5.16 20.24
C LYS A 27 -2.76 -3.73 20.24
N TYR A 28 -2.08 -3.32 21.28
CA TYR A 28 -1.61 -1.97 21.45
C TYR A 28 -0.07 -1.91 21.53
N ARG A 29 0.51 -0.86 20.99
CA ARG A 29 1.97 -0.65 21.03
C ARG A 29 2.54 -0.58 22.44
N THR A 30 1.74 -0.13 23.41
CA THR A 30 2.11 -0.10 24.82
C THR A 30 2.28 -1.48 25.46
N GLU A 31 1.68 -2.52 24.85
CA GLU A 31 1.75 -3.91 25.31
C GLU A 31 2.99 -4.63 24.74
N CYS A 32 3.70 -4.05 23.78
CA CYS A 32 4.92 -4.64 23.25
C CYS A 32 5.97 -4.73 24.36
N PRO A 33 6.48 -5.92 24.68
CA PRO A 33 7.53 -6.07 25.69
C PRO A 33 8.79 -5.31 25.30
N PRO A 34 9.50 -4.69 26.25
CA PRO A 34 10.78 -4.04 25.97
C PRO A 34 11.79 -4.97 25.31
N GLY A 35 12.60 -4.44 24.40
CA GLY A 35 13.61 -5.21 23.67
C GLY A 35 13.06 -6.14 22.59
N SER A 36 11.79 -5.98 22.16
CA SER A 36 11.16 -6.83 21.16
C SER A 36 11.47 -6.41 19.72
N LEU A 37 11.47 -7.40 18.82
CA LEU A 37 11.30 -7.20 17.39
C LEU A 37 9.80 -7.23 17.07
N VAL A 38 9.28 -6.11 16.57
CA VAL A 38 7.83 -5.91 16.37
C VAL A 38 7.45 -5.98 14.90
N TYR A 39 6.48 -6.80 14.59
CA TYR A 39 5.85 -6.94 13.27
C TYR A 39 4.52 -6.18 13.30
N GLY A 40 4.43 -5.06 12.61
CA GLY A 40 3.18 -4.32 12.48
C GLY A 40 2.26 -4.94 11.45
N ARG A 41 1.11 -5.49 11.87
CA ARG A 41 0.09 -6.06 10.98
C ARG A 41 -1.09 -5.10 10.84
N TYR A 42 -0.83 -3.89 10.40
CA TYR A 42 -1.79 -2.88 9.98
C TYR A 42 -1.07 -1.65 9.42
N SER A 43 -1.77 -0.83 8.65
CA SER A 43 -1.23 0.46 8.25
C SER A 43 -1.36 1.46 9.39
N VAL A 44 -0.28 2.12 9.75
CA VAL A 44 -0.24 3.15 10.79
C VAL A 44 0.04 4.55 10.22
N MET A 45 -0.05 4.70 8.90
CA MET A 45 0.07 6.04 8.31
C MET A 45 -1.04 6.96 8.82
N PRO A 46 -0.75 8.22 9.14
CA PRO A 46 0.56 8.87 9.08
C PRO A 46 1.47 8.68 10.31
N TYR A 47 1.06 7.88 11.30
CA TYR A 47 1.68 7.78 12.63
C TYR A 47 2.82 6.75 12.73
N TYR A 48 3.40 6.35 11.59
CA TYR A 48 4.44 5.31 11.59
C TYR A 48 5.74 5.78 12.24
N ARG A 49 6.04 7.07 12.13
CA ARG A 49 7.21 7.67 12.76
C ARG A 49 7.10 7.63 14.28
N GLU A 50 5.98 8.05 14.81
CA GLU A 50 5.70 8.03 16.27
C GLU A 50 5.74 6.59 16.81
N LEU A 51 5.21 5.62 16.08
CA LEU A 51 5.30 4.21 16.45
C LEU A 51 6.75 3.74 16.53
N ASP A 52 7.56 4.04 15.53
CA ASP A 52 8.99 3.66 15.50
C ASP A 52 9.76 4.30 16.67
N GLU A 53 9.55 5.59 16.92
CA GLU A 53 10.17 6.33 18.01
C GLU A 53 9.78 5.79 19.39
N GLU A 54 8.48 5.55 19.65
CA GLU A 54 8.01 5.00 20.92
C GLU A 54 8.55 3.59 21.19
N LEU A 55 8.60 2.73 20.19
CA LEU A 55 9.17 1.40 20.33
C LEU A 55 10.68 1.47 20.63
N ARG A 56 11.42 2.38 19.97
CA ARG A 56 12.86 2.59 20.20
C ARG A 56 13.16 3.08 21.61
N ILE A 57 12.36 3.98 22.17
CA ILE A 57 12.51 4.44 23.57
C ILE A 57 12.42 3.25 24.53
N ARG A 58 11.63 2.23 24.20
CA ARG A 58 11.49 1.00 25.00
C ARG A 58 12.52 -0.07 24.66
N GLY A 59 13.54 0.25 23.85
CA GLY A 59 14.55 -0.70 23.39
C GLY A 59 14.03 -1.72 22.36
N SER A 60 12.80 -1.55 21.87
CA SER A 60 12.19 -2.38 20.82
C SER A 60 12.43 -1.78 19.44
N ARG A 61 12.21 -2.57 18.39
CA ARG A 61 12.34 -2.07 17.01
C ARG A 61 11.30 -2.71 16.10
N LEU A 62 10.84 -1.96 15.12
CA LEU A 62 10.06 -2.52 14.02
C LEU A 62 10.94 -3.38 13.10
N ILE A 63 10.37 -4.44 12.54
CA ILE A 63 11.05 -5.24 11.51
C ILE A 63 11.34 -4.40 10.26
N ASN A 64 10.40 -3.56 9.87
CA ASN A 64 10.58 -2.56 8.83
C ASN A 64 10.72 -1.20 9.52
N THR A 65 11.86 -0.57 9.35
CA THR A 65 12.12 0.77 9.90
C THR A 65 11.20 1.82 9.29
N TYR A 66 11.06 2.98 9.94
CA TYR A 66 10.34 4.11 9.39
C TYR A 66 10.88 4.52 8.00
N GLY A 67 12.21 4.51 7.80
CA GLY A 67 12.81 4.80 6.49
C GLY A 67 12.39 3.81 5.40
N GLN A 68 12.38 2.51 5.70
CA GLN A 68 11.91 1.48 4.77
C GLN A 68 10.42 1.62 4.46
N HIS A 69 9.62 1.93 5.49
CA HIS A 69 8.19 2.19 5.29
C HIS A 69 7.98 3.42 4.40
N LYS A 70 8.71 4.50 4.67
CA LYS A 70 8.63 5.74 3.89
C LYS A 70 9.00 5.54 2.42
N TYR A 71 10.04 4.77 2.14
CA TYR A 71 10.46 4.39 0.79
C TYR A 71 9.31 3.78 -0.03
N ILE A 72 8.49 2.93 0.58
CA ILE A 72 7.28 2.38 -0.05
C ILE A 72 6.12 3.39 -0.05
N ALA A 73 5.90 4.08 1.07
CA ALA A 73 4.78 4.99 1.24
C ALA A 73 4.87 6.24 0.35
N ASP A 74 6.06 6.78 0.16
CA ASP A 74 6.30 7.95 -0.69
C ASP A 74 6.44 7.59 -2.19
N PHE A 75 6.30 6.29 -2.52
CA PHE A 75 6.45 5.79 -3.88
C PHE A 75 7.90 5.87 -4.42
N ASP A 76 8.89 6.06 -3.55
CA ASP A 76 10.30 6.23 -3.96
C ASP A 76 10.86 4.97 -4.61
N TYR A 77 10.40 3.78 -4.21
CA TYR A 77 10.76 2.51 -4.84
C TYR A 77 10.52 2.48 -6.36
N TYR A 78 9.62 3.33 -6.86
CA TYR A 78 9.31 3.39 -8.29
C TYR A 78 10.54 3.69 -9.13
N TYR A 79 11.41 4.57 -8.67
CA TYR A 79 12.61 4.97 -9.41
C TYR A 79 13.60 3.81 -9.57
N ASP A 80 13.66 2.90 -8.59
CA ASP A 80 14.54 1.74 -8.66
C ASP A 80 14.00 0.62 -9.56
N VAL A 81 12.70 0.60 -9.82
CA VAL A 81 12.03 -0.42 -10.65
C VAL A 81 11.37 0.15 -11.91
N ALA A 82 11.65 1.39 -12.26
CA ALA A 82 10.96 2.10 -13.34
C ALA A 82 11.08 1.37 -14.70
N GLU A 83 12.20 0.70 -14.96
CA GLU A 83 12.42 -0.08 -16.18
C GLU A 83 11.59 -1.39 -16.23
N TYR A 84 11.10 -1.84 -15.09
CA TYR A 84 10.38 -3.12 -14.94
C TYR A 84 8.89 -2.92 -14.63
N THR A 85 8.41 -1.67 -14.65
CA THR A 85 7.03 -1.36 -14.31
C THR A 85 6.44 -0.31 -15.26
N PHE A 86 5.13 -0.12 -15.21
CA PHE A 86 4.47 0.89 -16.03
C PHE A 86 4.87 2.28 -15.61
N GLU A 87 5.07 3.17 -16.61
CA GLU A 87 5.37 4.57 -16.38
C GLU A 87 4.37 5.21 -15.42
N SER A 88 4.89 5.99 -14.49
CA SER A 88 4.09 6.67 -13.48
C SER A 88 4.60 8.10 -13.28
N TRP A 89 3.68 9.02 -13.08
CA TRP A 89 3.97 10.44 -12.90
C TRP A 89 3.24 11.00 -11.69
N PHE A 90 3.82 11.98 -11.03
CA PHE A 90 3.17 12.77 -10.01
C PHE A 90 2.62 14.10 -10.56
N ASP A 91 3.04 14.48 -11.76
CA ASP A 91 2.61 15.67 -12.48
C ASP A 91 2.45 15.32 -13.95
N LEU A 92 1.25 15.48 -14.46
CA LEU A 92 0.93 15.20 -15.87
C LEU A 92 1.54 16.20 -16.85
N SER A 93 2.05 17.35 -16.39
CA SER A 93 2.82 18.29 -17.23
C SER A 93 4.14 17.69 -17.67
N MET A 94 4.69 16.73 -16.93
CA MET A 94 5.96 16.06 -17.19
C MET A 94 5.89 14.99 -18.29
N THR A 95 4.72 14.72 -18.83
CA THR A 95 4.56 13.69 -19.88
C THR A 95 3.77 14.21 -21.08
N ARG A 96 4.11 13.71 -22.27
CA ARG A 96 3.30 13.89 -23.49
C ARG A 96 2.22 12.82 -23.64
N TYR A 97 2.29 11.73 -22.86
CA TYR A 97 1.26 10.69 -22.87
C TYR A 97 -0.08 11.26 -22.45
N ASN A 98 -1.14 10.96 -23.19
CA ASN A 98 -2.47 11.53 -22.97
C ASN A 98 -3.52 10.54 -22.43
N GLY A 99 -3.08 9.37 -22.04
CA GLY A 99 -3.97 8.36 -21.42
C GLY A 99 -4.11 7.09 -22.27
N PRO A 100 -4.80 6.08 -21.74
CA PRO A 100 -5.49 6.07 -20.44
C PRO A 100 -4.58 5.92 -19.22
N PHE A 101 -5.08 6.36 -18.07
CA PHE A 101 -4.34 6.32 -16.79
C PHE A 101 -5.08 5.56 -15.71
N ILE A 102 -4.31 5.03 -14.77
CA ILE A 102 -4.78 4.67 -13.43
C ILE A 102 -4.37 5.79 -12.47
N VAL A 103 -5.36 6.40 -11.82
CA VAL A 103 -5.14 7.43 -10.80
C VAL A 103 -5.29 6.81 -9.42
N LYS A 104 -4.33 7.03 -8.55
CA LYS A 104 -4.33 6.48 -7.19
C LYS A 104 -3.53 7.38 -6.24
N GLY A 105 -3.61 7.12 -4.93
CA GLY A 105 -2.63 7.64 -3.97
C GLY A 105 -1.30 6.86 -4.04
N GLN A 106 -0.29 7.35 -3.36
CA GLN A 106 1.03 6.72 -3.31
C GLN A 106 0.96 5.27 -2.80
N THR A 107 0.14 4.98 -1.79
CA THR A 107 -0.02 3.64 -1.22
C THR A 107 -1.40 3.04 -1.41
N ASN A 108 -2.41 3.83 -1.61
CA ASN A 108 -3.80 3.40 -1.63
C ASN A 108 -4.47 3.64 -2.98
N SER A 109 -5.47 2.82 -3.29
CA SER A 109 -6.28 2.94 -4.50
C SER A 109 -7.75 2.66 -4.20
N ARG A 110 -8.63 3.12 -5.09
CA ARG A 110 -10.08 2.91 -5.01
C ARG A 110 -10.55 1.89 -6.06
N LYS A 111 -9.96 0.69 -6.07
CA LYS A 111 -10.28 -0.36 -7.04
C LYS A 111 -11.79 -0.66 -7.14
N HIS A 112 -12.51 -0.60 -6.02
CA HIS A 112 -13.96 -0.77 -5.98
C HIS A 112 -14.76 0.36 -6.66
N LEU A 113 -14.10 1.48 -6.97
CA LEU A 113 -14.66 2.61 -7.73
C LEU A 113 -13.90 2.77 -9.07
N TRP A 114 -13.65 1.68 -9.76
CA TRP A 114 -12.79 1.63 -10.95
C TRP A 114 -13.08 2.73 -11.96
N SER A 115 -14.32 2.78 -12.46
CA SER A 115 -14.70 3.71 -13.53
C SER A 115 -14.86 5.16 -13.08
N THR A 116 -15.04 5.42 -11.80
CA THR A 116 -15.35 6.75 -11.28
C THR A 116 -14.19 7.43 -10.58
N ALA A 117 -13.36 6.65 -9.86
CA ALA A 117 -12.31 7.19 -9.00
C ALA A 117 -10.93 6.57 -9.24
N MET A 118 -10.73 5.84 -10.34
CA MET A 118 -9.45 5.19 -10.62
C MET A 118 -9.05 5.21 -12.10
N TYR A 119 -9.91 4.80 -13.01
CA TYR A 119 -9.61 4.78 -14.44
C TYR A 119 -9.94 6.13 -15.10
N ALA A 120 -9.01 6.63 -15.89
CA ALA A 120 -9.15 7.86 -16.66
C ALA A 120 -8.76 7.60 -18.12
N GLU A 121 -9.63 7.92 -19.04
CA GLU A 121 -9.39 7.75 -20.48
C GLU A 121 -8.37 8.74 -21.04
N ASP A 122 -8.21 9.91 -20.40
CA ASP A 122 -7.32 10.95 -20.84
C ASP A 122 -6.78 11.79 -19.65
N LYS A 123 -5.87 12.73 -19.94
CA LYS A 123 -5.30 13.66 -18.94
C LYS A 123 -6.36 14.48 -18.22
N ARG A 124 -7.38 14.98 -18.95
CA ARG A 124 -8.43 15.83 -18.37
C ARG A 124 -9.17 15.05 -17.29
N ARG A 125 -9.60 13.82 -17.61
CA ARG A 125 -10.29 12.94 -16.67
C ARG A 125 -9.37 12.55 -15.50
N ALA A 126 -8.09 12.31 -15.75
CA ALA A 126 -7.12 12.01 -14.70
C ALA A 126 -6.97 13.15 -13.68
N VAL A 127 -6.95 14.40 -14.14
CA VAL A 127 -6.90 15.58 -13.26
C VAL A 127 -8.19 15.72 -12.44
N GLU A 128 -9.36 15.46 -13.04
CA GLU A 128 -10.64 15.48 -12.33
C GLU A 128 -10.65 14.45 -11.20
N ILE A 129 -10.29 13.19 -11.49
CA ILE A 129 -10.20 12.13 -10.48
C ILE A 129 -9.20 12.50 -9.38
N ALA A 130 -8.02 13.00 -9.73
CA ALA A 130 -7.02 13.40 -8.73
C ALA A 130 -7.52 14.52 -7.82
N ARG A 131 -8.28 15.47 -8.36
CA ARG A 131 -8.93 16.53 -7.57
C ARG A 131 -9.96 15.96 -6.60
N ASP A 132 -10.80 15.03 -7.07
CA ASP A 132 -11.84 14.42 -6.24
C ASP A 132 -11.24 13.55 -5.12
N LEU A 133 -10.13 12.86 -5.39
CA LEU A 133 -9.39 12.08 -4.41
C LEU A 133 -8.79 12.91 -3.26
N ARG A 134 -8.61 14.23 -3.42
CA ARG A 134 -8.19 15.12 -2.32
C ARG A 134 -9.20 15.19 -1.17
N ASN A 135 -10.46 14.92 -1.46
CA ASN A 135 -11.53 14.86 -0.46
C ASN A 135 -11.75 13.46 0.10
N ASP A 136 -10.96 12.48 -0.33
CA ASP A 136 -11.05 11.10 0.12
C ASP A 136 -10.33 10.91 1.45
N GLY A 137 -11.03 10.39 2.46
CA GLY A 137 -10.50 10.21 3.82
C GLY A 137 -9.31 9.22 3.93
N LEU A 138 -9.02 8.44 2.88
CA LEU A 138 -7.89 7.51 2.86
C LEU A 138 -6.72 8.00 1.98
N ILE A 139 -7.04 8.78 0.94
CA ILE A 139 -6.06 9.18 -0.10
C ILE A 139 -5.77 10.69 -0.05
N GLY A 140 -6.65 11.49 0.53
CA GLY A 140 -6.62 12.95 0.44
C GLY A 140 -5.30 13.61 0.83
N ASP A 141 -4.61 13.05 1.81
CA ASP A 141 -3.29 13.53 2.26
C ASP A 141 -2.11 12.98 1.43
N GLN A 142 -2.38 12.11 0.46
CA GLN A 142 -1.35 11.52 -0.39
C GLN A 142 -1.20 12.29 -1.68
N ARG A 143 0.02 12.36 -2.21
CA ARG A 143 0.27 12.86 -3.55
C ARG A 143 -0.37 11.90 -4.57
N PRO A 144 -1.15 12.38 -5.56
CA PRO A 144 -1.70 11.52 -6.59
C PRO A 144 -0.58 10.93 -7.46
N VAL A 145 -0.75 9.69 -7.86
CA VAL A 145 0.08 8.98 -8.82
C VAL A 145 -0.76 8.71 -10.06
N PHE A 146 -0.27 9.17 -11.19
CA PHE A 146 -0.84 8.93 -12.52
C PHE A 146 -0.02 7.84 -13.19
N ARG A 147 -0.55 6.63 -13.27
CA ARG A 147 0.15 5.50 -13.85
C ARG A 147 -0.40 5.18 -15.23
N LYS A 148 0.47 4.98 -16.22
CA LYS A 148 0.08 4.52 -17.53
C LYS A 148 -0.76 3.25 -17.41
N TYR A 149 -1.91 3.23 -18.05
CA TYR A 149 -2.73 2.03 -18.14
C TYR A 149 -2.37 1.26 -19.41
N GLU A 150 -1.98 0.02 -19.23
CA GLU A 150 -1.82 -0.93 -20.33
C GLU A 150 -2.92 -1.99 -20.20
N PRO A 151 -3.73 -2.20 -21.27
CA PRO A 151 -4.77 -3.21 -21.23
C PRO A 151 -4.14 -4.61 -21.17
N LEU A 152 -4.30 -5.26 -20.04
CA LEU A 152 -3.93 -6.66 -19.87
C LEU A 152 -5.04 -7.56 -20.42
N LYS A 153 -4.68 -8.80 -20.78
CA LYS A 153 -5.70 -9.81 -21.14
C LYS A 153 -6.62 -10.03 -19.96
N THR A 154 -7.86 -9.53 -20.09
CA THR A 154 -8.88 -9.71 -19.07
C THR A 154 -9.38 -11.15 -19.10
N LEU A 155 -9.35 -11.80 -17.94
CA LEU A 155 -9.91 -13.14 -17.73
C LEU A 155 -11.37 -13.04 -17.30
N GLU A 156 -11.68 -12.07 -16.46
CA GLU A 156 -13.01 -11.83 -15.88
C GLU A 156 -13.21 -10.36 -15.59
N ILE A 157 -14.44 -9.89 -15.59
CA ILE A 157 -14.82 -8.57 -15.09
C ILE A 157 -15.43 -8.74 -13.71
N GLY A 158 -14.77 -8.20 -12.72
CA GLY A 158 -15.24 -8.23 -11.35
C GLY A 158 -16.24 -7.14 -11.02
N VAL A 159 -16.57 -7.04 -9.74
CA VAL A 159 -17.50 -6.04 -9.21
C VAL A 159 -17.04 -4.63 -9.58
N ASN A 160 -17.98 -3.75 -9.94
CA ASN A 160 -17.74 -2.37 -10.37
C ASN A 160 -16.84 -2.22 -11.62
N GLY A 161 -16.80 -3.23 -12.47
CA GLY A 161 -16.12 -3.17 -13.76
C GLY A 161 -14.60 -3.35 -13.67
N VAL A 162 -14.05 -3.78 -12.53
CA VAL A 162 -12.61 -4.04 -12.39
C VAL A 162 -12.20 -5.21 -13.27
N PRO A 163 -11.27 -5.03 -14.23
CA PRO A 163 -10.78 -6.15 -15.02
C PRO A 163 -9.83 -7.01 -14.19
N PHE A 164 -10.10 -8.29 -14.09
CA PHE A 164 -9.17 -9.27 -13.55
C PHE A 164 -8.28 -9.83 -14.67
N ALA A 165 -6.98 -9.73 -14.47
CA ALA A 165 -5.98 -10.30 -15.35
C ALA A 165 -5.26 -11.47 -14.64
N ASN A 166 -4.36 -12.13 -15.33
CA ASN A 166 -3.50 -13.15 -14.72
C ASN A 166 -2.43 -12.45 -13.86
N GLU A 167 -2.75 -12.19 -12.63
CA GLU A 167 -1.87 -11.54 -11.65
C GLU A 167 -1.35 -12.55 -10.65
N TRP A 168 -0.05 -12.47 -10.34
CA TRP A 168 0.61 -13.29 -9.34
C TRP A 168 1.09 -12.45 -8.18
N ARG A 169 0.90 -12.94 -6.98
CA ARG A 169 1.43 -12.33 -5.77
C ARG A 169 2.53 -13.20 -5.20
N LEU A 170 3.76 -12.72 -5.27
CA LEU A 170 4.94 -13.45 -4.82
C LEU A 170 5.40 -12.93 -3.48
N PHE A 171 5.69 -13.83 -2.55
CA PHE A 171 6.19 -13.49 -1.22
C PHE A 171 7.64 -13.94 -1.08
N TYR A 172 8.47 -13.05 -0.54
CA TYR A 172 9.90 -13.27 -0.34
C TYR A 172 10.30 -13.05 1.12
N LEU A 173 11.25 -13.85 1.59
CA LEU A 173 12.02 -13.62 2.81
C LEU A 173 13.49 -13.49 2.41
N GLY A 174 14.02 -12.25 2.46
CA GLY A 174 15.30 -11.94 1.83
C GLY A 174 15.23 -12.20 0.32
N THR A 175 16.11 -13.02 -0.22
CA THR A 175 16.13 -13.41 -1.64
C THR A 175 15.34 -14.68 -1.94
N LYS A 176 14.85 -15.39 -0.92
CA LYS A 176 14.11 -16.65 -1.09
C LYS A 176 12.63 -16.42 -1.27
N ARG A 177 12.06 -16.91 -2.37
CA ARG A 177 10.60 -16.97 -2.55
C ARG A 177 10.01 -18.01 -1.59
N ILE A 178 9.04 -17.63 -0.77
CA ILE A 178 8.40 -18.48 0.24
C ILE A 178 6.98 -18.88 -0.12
N SER A 179 6.30 -18.12 -0.97
CA SER A 179 4.94 -18.40 -1.44
C SER A 179 4.66 -17.71 -2.77
N GLN A 180 3.59 -18.18 -3.42
CA GLN A 180 3.06 -17.63 -4.67
C GLN A 180 1.54 -17.67 -4.61
#